data_60c4cf9fbe91b7f8af47596f13cdd894
#
_entry.id   60c4cf9fbe91b7f8af47596f13cdd894
#
_cell.length_a   1.000
_cell.length_b   1.000
_cell.length_c   1.000
_cell.angle_alpha   90.00
_cell.angle_beta   90.00
_cell.angle_gamma   90.00
#
_symmetry.space_group_name_H-M   'P 1'
#
loop_
_entity.id
_entity.type
_entity.pdbx_description
1 polymer ?
#
loop_
_entity_poly.entity_id
_entity_poly.type
_entity_poly.pdbx_seq_one_letter_code
_entity_poly.pdbx_strand_id
1 'polypeptide(L)'
;MTTAVVFDYGFGNVRSMVRALANLGVDTTLTSDYRQSLEADGLVVPGVGAFAACMEGLKKVDGDRVIYDRIRAGRPVLGVCVGEQIMFEHGLEHGAHAAGIGLIGGSVNLLDADVVPHMGWDTIEAAPDSVLLNGVENERFYFVHSYAAMEVKPADTSRFDIDLSDSPERVSWCSDGRSRFVAAYEHGPLSVTQFHPEKSGDAGSQLLKNWIATL
;
A
#
# COMPACT_ATOMS: atom_id res chain seq x y z
N MET A 1 -14.04 -7.63 -18.51
CA MET A 1 -12.69 -8.09 -18.15
C MET A 1 -12.19 -7.09 -17.13
N THR A 2 -11.79 -7.52 -15.96
CA THR A 2 -11.32 -6.62 -14.90
C THR A 2 -10.05 -5.91 -15.34
N THR A 3 -10.00 -4.60 -15.14
CA THR A 3 -8.89 -3.73 -15.53
C THR A 3 -8.16 -3.20 -14.32
N ALA A 4 -6.83 -3.10 -14.38
CA ALA A 4 -6.05 -2.45 -13.33
C ALA A 4 -4.94 -1.58 -13.91
N VAL A 5 -4.67 -0.47 -13.25
CA VAL A 5 -3.50 0.35 -13.52
C VAL A 5 -2.47 0.12 -12.44
N VAL A 6 -1.23 -0.18 -12.85
CA VAL A 6 -0.05 0.00 -12.00
C VAL A 6 0.48 1.39 -12.26
N PHE A 7 0.46 2.24 -11.25
CA PHE A 7 0.76 3.66 -11.41
C PHE A 7 2.26 3.90 -11.59
N ASP A 8 2.65 4.48 -12.73
CA ASP A 8 4.03 4.75 -13.09
C ASP A 8 4.41 6.19 -12.77
N TYR A 9 4.95 6.40 -11.59
CA TYR A 9 5.47 7.70 -11.16
C TYR A 9 7.00 7.70 -10.95
N GLY A 10 7.67 6.71 -11.54
CA GLY A 10 9.13 6.57 -11.52
C GLY A 10 9.68 5.72 -10.37
N PHE A 11 8.83 5.18 -9.49
CA PHE A 11 9.21 4.39 -8.32
C PHE A 11 8.41 3.09 -8.24
N GLY A 12 9.04 2.03 -7.72
CA GLY A 12 8.35 0.77 -7.48
C GLY A 12 8.82 -0.39 -8.37
N ASN A 13 8.47 -1.60 -7.93
CA ASN A 13 8.71 -2.83 -8.70
C ASN A 13 7.57 -3.04 -9.72
N VAL A 14 7.35 -2.03 -10.57
CA VAL A 14 6.19 -1.92 -11.46
C VAL A 14 6.06 -3.13 -12.40
N ARG A 15 7.18 -3.61 -12.98
CA ARG A 15 7.15 -4.72 -13.94
C ARG A 15 6.73 -6.05 -13.31
N SER A 16 7.17 -6.31 -12.08
CA SER A 16 6.78 -7.52 -11.36
C SER A 16 5.31 -7.47 -10.96
N MET A 17 4.82 -6.30 -10.56
CA MET A 17 3.41 -6.11 -10.22
C MET A 17 2.51 -6.28 -11.45
N VAL A 18 2.84 -5.65 -12.59
CA VAL A 18 2.11 -5.85 -13.86
C VAL A 18 2.05 -7.33 -14.23
N ARG A 19 3.18 -8.04 -14.13
CA ARG A 19 3.22 -9.48 -14.43
C ARG A 19 2.37 -10.29 -13.44
N ALA A 20 2.41 -9.96 -12.15
CA ALA A 20 1.64 -10.67 -11.14
C ALA A 20 0.13 -10.54 -11.40
N LEU A 21 -0.36 -9.34 -11.68
CA LEU A 21 -1.77 -9.09 -12.00
C LEU A 21 -2.19 -9.73 -13.34
N ALA A 22 -1.36 -9.62 -14.37
CA ALA A 22 -1.63 -10.24 -15.67
C ALA A 22 -1.72 -11.77 -15.58
N ASN A 23 -0.86 -12.42 -14.77
CA ASN A 23 -0.92 -13.86 -14.52
C ASN A 23 -2.23 -14.28 -13.81
N LEU A 24 -2.90 -13.37 -13.14
CA LEU A 24 -4.20 -13.56 -12.49
C LEU A 24 -5.38 -13.19 -13.39
N GLY A 25 -5.13 -12.89 -14.67
CA GLY A 25 -6.16 -12.63 -15.67
C GLY A 25 -6.71 -11.19 -15.67
N VAL A 26 -6.00 -10.24 -15.04
CA VAL A 26 -6.36 -8.82 -15.06
C VAL A 26 -5.72 -8.14 -16.27
N ASP A 27 -6.52 -7.37 -17.01
CA ASP A 27 -6.01 -6.47 -18.04
C ASP A 27 -5.28 -5.30 -17.39
N THR A 28 -3.95 -5.35 -17.43
CA THR A 28 -3.10 -4.49 -16.60
C THR A 28 -2.32 -3.51 -17.46
N THR A 29 -2.49 -2.22 -17.19
CA THR A 29 -1.76 -1.12 -17.85
C THR A 29 -0.77 -0.47 -16.89
N LEU A 30 0.45 -0.20 -17.36
CA LEU A 30 1.45 0.63 -16.66
C LEU A 30 1.36 2.05 -17.21
N THR A 31 0.91 3.00 -16.41
CA THR A 31 0.73 4.39 -16.85
C THR A 31 0.65 5.35 -15.66
N SER A 32 0.95 6.63 -15.90
CA SER A 32 0.66 7.76 -14.99
C SER A 32 -0.46 8.65 -15.53
N ASP A 33 -1.16 8.23 -16.58
CA ASP A 33 -2.28 8.99 -17.13
C ASP A 33 -3.42 9.06 -16.11
N TYR A 34 -3.81 10.28 -15.77
CA TYR A 34 -4.84 10.55 -14.76
C TYR A 34 -6.16 9.87 -15.08
N ARG A 35 -6.63 9.98 -16.34
CA ARG A 35 -7.94 9.48 -16.75
C ARG A 35 -7.98 7.96 -16.75
N GLN A 36 -6.97 7.32 -17.33
CA GLN A 36 -6.85 5.85 -17.32
C GLN A 36 -6.80 5.32 -15.88
N SER A 37 -6.00 6.00 -15.01
CA SER A 37 -5.86 5.62 -13.61
C SER A 37 -7.15 5.82 -12.81
N LEU A 38 -7.95 6.82 -13.16
CA LEU A 38 -9.25 7.06 -12.51
C LEU A 38 -10.32 6.06 -12.97
N GLU A 39 -10.36 5.69 -14.27
CA GLU A 39 -11.41 4.88 -14.88
C GLU A 39 -11.20 3.36 -14.69
N ALA A 40 -9.97 2.87 -14.51
CA ALA A 40 -9.71 1.45 -14.26
C ALA A 40 -10.44 0.92 -13.04
N ASP A 41 -10.78 -0.38 -13.01
CA ASP A 41 -11.44 -0.99 -11.85
C ASP A 41 -10.55 -0.91 -10.62
N GLY A 42 -9.24 -1.20 -10.73
CA GLY A 42 -8.27 -1.12 -9.65
C GLY A 42 -7.06 -0.23 -9.96
N LEU A 43 -6.49 0.40 -8.91
CA LEU A 43 -5.22 1.14 -8.98
C LEU A 43 -4.22 0.53 -8.00
N VAL A 44 -3.03 0.16 -8.48
CA VAL A 44 -1.90 -0.22 -7.63
C VAL A 44 -0.87 0.89 -7.62
N VAL A 45 -0.48 1.32 -6.42
CA VAL A 45 0.56 2.34 -6.18
C VAL A 45 1.77 1.64 -5.55
N PRO A 46 2.69 1.12 -6.36
CA PRO A 46 3.92 0.54 -5.83
C PRO A 46 4.89 1.65 -5.40
N GLY A 47 5.81 1.35 -4.50
CA GLY A 47 6.85 2.31 -4.14
C GLY A 47 8.12 1.60 -3.70
N VAL A 48 9.28 2.19 -4.03
CA VAL A 48 10.61 1.77 -3.53
C VAL A 48 11.48 3.00 -3.31
N GLY A 49 12.46 2.90 -2.42
CA GLY A 49 13.38 3.99 -2.12
C GLY A 49 12.88 4.89 -0.99
N ALA A 50 13.21 6.16 -1.03
CA ALA A 50 12.90 7.10 0.05
C ALA A 50 11.49 7.66 -0.04
N PHE A 51 10.83 7.80 1.11
CA PHE A 51 9.48 8.36 1.25
C PHE A 51 9.32 9.72 0.54
N ALA A 52 10.23 10.67 0.83
CA ALA A 52 10.16 12.02 0.25
C ALA A 52 10.31 11.99 -1.27
N ALA A 53 11.18 11.14 -1.82
CA ALA A 53 11.38 11.01 -3.26
C ALA A 53 10.13 10.40 -3.94
N CYS A 54 9.51 9.39 -3.32
CA CYS A 54 8.25 8.83 -3.81
C CYS A 54 7.14 9.89 -3.82
N MET A 55 7.00 10.68 -2.76
CA MET A 55 6.00 11.76 -2.72
C MET A 55 6.25 12.85 -3.77
N GLU A 56 7.52 13.22 -3.99
CA GLU A 56 7.89 14.18 -5.04
C GLU A 56 7.55 13.63 -6.44
N GLY A 57 7.91 12.37 -6.71
CA GLY A 57 7.59 11.71 -7.98
C GLY A 57 6.08 11.60 -8.21
N LEU A 58 5.33 11.22 -7.18
CA LEU A 58 3.87 11.11 -7.23
C LEU A 58 3.21 12.45 -7.57
N LYS A 59 3.60 13.52 -6.89
CA LYS A 59 3.06 14.88 -7.11
C LYS A 59 3.38 15.44 -8.50
N LYS A 60 4.53 15.09 -9.09
CA LYS A 60 4.90 15.54 -10.45
C LYS A 60 3.94 15.07 -11.53
N VAL A 61 3.22 13.98 -11.28
CA VAL A 61 2.25 13.38 -12.22
C VAL A 61 0.81 13.43 -11.69
N ASP A 62 0.51 14.33 -10.73
CA ASP A 62 -0.79 14.47 -10.07
C ASP A 62 -1.34 13.16 -9.45
N GLY A 63 -0.43 12.26 -9.05
CA GLY A 63 -0.79 10.94 -8.53
C GLY A 63 -1.49 10.98 -7.18
N ASP A 64 -1.18 11.97 -6.33
CA ASP A 64 -1.89 12.25 -5.09
C ASP A 64 -3.37 12.58 -5.37
N ARG A 65 -3.64 13.39 -6.37
CA ARG A 65 -4.99 13.72 -6.81
C ARG A 65 -5.73 12.48 -7.33
N VAL A 66 -5.07 11.64 -8.14
CA VAL A 66 -5.66 10.37 -8.61
C VAL A 66 -6.10 9.51 -7.42
N ILE A 67 -5.23 9.38 -6.40
CA ILE A 67 -5.53 8.57 -5.21
C ILE A 67 -6.74 9.15 -4.47
N TYR A 68 -6.77 10.46 -4.19
CA TYR A 68 -7.90 11.09 -3.51
C TYR A 68 -9.22 10.91 -4.27
N ASP A 69 -9.20 11.15 -5.58
CA ASP A 69 -10.40 11.08 -6.41
C ASP A 69 -10.93 9.62 -6.51
N ARG A 70 -10.03 8.63 -6.52
CA ARG A 70 -10.43 7.22 -6.48
C ARG A 70 -11.06 6.84 -5.14
N ILE A 71 -10.42 7.19 -4.03
CA ILE A 71 -10.93 6.87 -2.69
C ILE A 71 -12.29 7.55 -2.47
N ARG A 72 -12.42 8.82 -2.85
CA ARG A 72 -13.71 9.56 -2.81
C ARG A 72 -14.80 8.88 -3.62
N ALA A 73 -14.45 8.32 -4.77
CA ALA A 73 -15.37 7.60 -5.65
C ALA A 73 -15.65 6.14 -5.21
N GLY A 74 -15.08 5.68 -4.07
CA GLY A 74 -15.20 4.30 -3.61
C GLY A 74 -14.45 3.29 -4.49
N ARG A 75 -13.45 3.73 -5.27
CA ARG A 75 -12.71 2.87 -6.19
C ARG A 75 -11.45 2.31 -5.55
N PRO A 76 -11.21 0.99 -5.62
CA PRO A 76 -10.11 0.33 -4.94
C PRO A 76 -8.71 0.84 -5.33
N VAL A 77 -7.88 1.07 -4.29
CA VAL A 77 -6.46 1.43 -4.38
C VAL A 77 -5.66 0.47 -3.52
N LEU A 78 -4.57 -0.08 -4.06
CA LEU A 78 -3.60 -0.91 -3.34
C LEU A 78 -2.24 -0.23 -3.29
N GLY A 79 -1.81 0.24 -2.12
CA GLY A 79 -0.45 0.72 -1.87
C GLY A 79 0.50 -0.42 -1.50
N VAL A 80 1.73 -0.45 -2.06
CA VAL A 80 2.68 -1.54 -1.81
C VAL A 80 4.05 -1.00 -1.41
N CYS A 81 4.57 -1.44 -0.28
CA CYS A 81 5.85 -1.07 0.32
C CYS A 81 5.91 0.45 0.58
N VAL A 82 6.79 1.22 -0.08
CA VAL A 82 6.76 2.69 0.07
C VAL A 82 5.43 3.28 -0.43
N GLY A 83 4.72 2.58 -1.34
CA GLY A 83 3.35 2.92 -1.74
C GLY A 83 2.33 2.84 -0.59
N GLU A 84 2.53 1.94 0.40
CA GLU A 84 1.81 1.98 1.68
C GLU A 84 2.24 3.17 2.52
N GLN A 85 3.56 3.32 2.69
CA GLN A 85 4.12 4.33 3.59
C GLN A 85 3.65 5.75 3.24
N ILE A 86 3.60 6.10 1.96
CA ILE A 86 3.16 7.43 1.52
C ILE A 86 1.67 7.69 1.76
N MET A 87 0.85 6.68 2.09
CA MET A 87 -0.55 6.89 2.49
C MET A 87 -0.68 7.46 3.90
N PHE A 88 0.37 7.34 4.73
CA PHE A 88 0.43 7.97 6.06
C PHE A 88 0.61 9.49 5.95
N GLU A 89 0.40 10.18 7.08
CA GLU A 89 0.52 11.64 7.14
C GLU A 89 1.97 12.12 6.95
N HIS A 90 2.94 11.37 7.50
CA HIS A 90 4.34 11.80 7.54
C HIS A 90 5.33 10.65 7.38
N GLY A 91 6.46 10.96 6.72
CA GLY A 91 7.66 10.13 6.73
C GLY A 91 8.81 10.84 7.43
N LEU A 92 9.50 10.11 8.33
CA LEU A 92 10.64 10.60 9.10
C LEU A 92 11.89 9.79 8.71
N GLU A 93 12.55 10.19 7.63
CA GLU A 93 13.72 9.51 7.11
C GLU A 93 14.98 10.38 7.22
N HIS A 94 16.08 9.83 7.76
CA HIS A 94 17.39 10.50 7.89
C HIS A 94 17.31 11.90 8.54
N GLY A 95 16.37 12.10 9.48
CA GLY A 95 16.15 13.39 10.13
C GLY A 95 15.35 14.39 9.28
N ALA A 96 14.93 14.04 8.08
CA ALA A 96 14.03 14.83 7.26
C ALA A 96 12.57 14.46 7.55
N HIS A 97 11.71 15.45 7.55
CA HIS A 97 10.26 15.30 7.72
C HIS A 97 9.57 15.60 6.39
N ALA A 98 8.84 14.63 5.86
CA ALA A 98 8.09 14.77 4.62
C ALA A 98 6.61 14.50 4.85
N ALA A 99 5.75 15.33 4.25
CA ALA A 99 4.31 15.09 4.25
C ALA A 99 3.92 14.01 3.24
N GLY A 100 3.08 13.07 3.67
CA GLY A 100 2.48 12.05 2.82
C GLY A 100 1.11 12.44 2.27
N ILE A 101 0.36 11.45 1.84
CA ILE A 101 -1.03 11.57 1.36
C ILE A 101 -1.97 11.91 2.52
N GLY A 102 -1.76 11.27 3.69
CA GLY A 102 -2.55 11.51 4.90
C GLY A 102 -3.94 10.89 4.87
N LEU A 103 -4.10 9.77 4.18
CA LEU A 103 -5.29 8.91 4.26
C LEU A 103 -5.26 8.00 5.49
N ILE A 104 -4.07 7.74 6.04
CA ILE A 104 -3.85 7.01 7.27
C ILE A 104 -3.11 7.94 8.23
N GLY A 105 -3.65 8.11 9.44
CA GLY A 105 -3.01 8.94 10.46
C GLY A 105 -1.78 8.26 11.07
N GLY A 106 -0.75 9.04 11.35
CA GLY A 106 0.49 8.57 11.92
C GLY A 106 1.70 8.85 11.06
N SER A 107 2.83 8.24 11.43
CA SER A 107 4.12 8.48 10.77
C SER A 107 4.93 7.21 10.54
N VAL A 108 5.70 7.25 9.45
CA VAL A 108 6.66 6.21 9.07
C VAL A 108 8.02 6.55 9.68
N ASN A 109 8.60 5.63 10.45
CA ASN A 109 9.82 5.81 11.21
C ASN A 109 10.81 4.67 10.95
N LEU A 110 12.09 4.90 11.30
CA LEU A 110 13.13 3.86 11.27
C LEU A 110 12.76 2.72 12.23
N LEU A 111 12.96 1.48 11.78
CA LEU A 111 12.81 0.29 12.62
C LEU A 111 13.80 0.31 13.77
N ASP A 112 13.37 -0.06 14.98
CA ASP A 112 14.22 -0.36 16.13
C ASP A 112 14.50 -1.87 16.18
N ALA A 113 15.53 -2.27 15.44
CA ALA A 113 15.98 -3.65 15.34
C ALA A 113 17.51 -3.69 15.27
N ASP A 114 18.09 -4.83 15.65
CA ASP A 114 19.55 -5.00 15.65
C ASP A 114 20.12 -5.07 14.22
N VAL A 115 19.30 -5.48 13.27
CA VAL A 115 19.64 -5.53 11.85
C VAL A 115 18.56 -4.79 11.05
N VAL A 116 18.96 -3.78 10.29
CA VAL A 116 18.10 -3.00 9.38
C VAL A 116 18.80 -2.96 8.02
N PRO A 117 18.12 -3.26 6.91
CA PRO A 117 16.67 -3.43 6.74
C PRO A 117 16.12 -4.77 7.26
N HIS A 118 14.85 -4.79 7.66
CA HIS A 118 14.06 -6.00 7.73
C HIS A 118 13.95 -6.57 6.32
N MET A 119 14.64 -7.69 6.08
CA MET A 119 14.69 -8.32 4.76
C MET A 119 14.51 -9.82 4.89
N GLY A 120 13.44 -10.34 4.33
CA GLY A 120 13.15 -11.77 4.34
C GLY A 120 11.66 -12.09 4.36
N TRP A 121 11.39 -13.35 4.69
CA TRP A 121 10.05 -13.90 4.80
C TRP A 121 9.59 -13.92 6.24
N ASP A 122 8.47 -13.28 6.53
CA ASP A 122 7.92 -13.24 7.88
C ASP A 122 6.41 -13.47 7.89
N THR A 123 5.89 -13.82 9.08
CA THR A 123 4.47 -14.01 9.35
C THR A 123 3.82 -12.69 9.78
N ILE A 124 2.49 -12.64 9.67
CA ILE A 124 1.70 -11.45 9.99
C ILE A 124 0.66 -11.82 11.06
N GLU A 125 0.46 -10.94 12.01
CA GLU A 125 -0.72 -10.95 12.87
C GLU A 125 -1.89 -10.35 12.08
N ALA A 126 -2.63 -11.19 11.36
CA ALA A 126 -3.73 -10.75 10.51
C ALA A 126 -4.86 -10.11 11.34
N ALA A 127 -5.41 -9.00 10.85
CA ALA A 127 -6.62 -8.42 11.42
C ALA A 127 -7.79 -9.40 11.31
N PRO A 128 -8.68 -9.48 12.31
CA PRO A 128 -9.93 -10.20 12.17
C PRO A 128 -10.70 -9.69 10.93
N ASP A 129 -11.27 -10.62 10.18
CA ASP A 129 -12.07 -10.32 8.98
C ASP A 129 -11.32 -9.55 7.88
N SER A 130 -9.98 -9.63 7.85
CA SER A 130 -9.19 -9.07 6.75
C SER A 130 -9.62 -9.65 5.42
N VAL A 131 -9.92 -8.79 4.45
CA VAL A 131 -10.23 -9.20 3.09
C VAL A 131 -8.97 -9.61 2.34
N LEU A 132 -7.90 -8.81 2.47
CA LEU A 132 -6.63 -9.07 1.80
C LEU A 132 -6.02 -10.41 2.22
N LEU A 133 -6.03 -10.70 3.52
CA LEU A 133 -5.34 -11.86 4.10
C LEU A 133 -6.23 -13.10 4.21
N ASN A 134 -7.48 -13.05 3.72
CA ASN A 134 -8.39 -14.17 3.78
C ASN A 134 -7.81 -15.44 3.11
N GLY A 135 -7.67 -16.50 3.91
CA GLY A 135 -7.12 -17.80 3.49
C GLY A 135 -5.59 -17.85 3.41
N VAL A 136 -4.89 -16.79 3.81
CA VAL A 136 -3.42 -16.70 3.88
C VAL A 136 -2.92 -16.09 5.19
N GLU A 137 -3.74 -16.10 6.23
CA GLU A 137 -3.47 -15.47 7.53
C GLU A 137 -2.23 -16.04 8.24
N ASN A 138 -1.89 -17.30 7.96
CA ASN A 138 -0.77 -18.01 8.57
C ASN A 138 0.43 -18.17 7.63
N GLU A 139 0.37 -17.57 6.46
CA GLU A 139 1.43 -17.64 5.46
C GLU A 139 2.54 -16.62 5.72
N ARG A 140 3.65 -16.79 5.02
CA ARG A 140 4.77 -15.85 5.07
C ARG A 140 4.74 -14.95 3.85
N PHE A 141 5.11 -13.68 4.08
CA PHE A 141 5.25 -12.66 3.04
C PHE A 141 6.66 -12.10 3.01
N TYR A 142 7.08 -11.60 1.85
CA TYR A 142 8.40 -11.06 1.65
C TYR A 142 8.46 -9.58 1.96
N PHE A 143 9.29 -9.22 2.94
CA PHE A 143 9.57 -7.86 3.36
C PHE A 143 10.96 -7.40 2.91
N VAL A 144 11.12 -6.13 2.62
CA VAL A 144 12.40 -5.46 2.43
C VAL A 144 12.24 -3.96 2.67
N HIS A 145 12.44 -3.51 3.92
CA HIS A 145 12.28 -2.12 4.31
C HIS A 145 13.08 -1.79 5.57
N SER A 146 13.49 -0.52 5.70
CA SER A 146 14.14 0.02 6.90
C SER A 146 13.20 0.87 7.74
N TYR A 147 12.15 1.39 7.12
CA TYR A 147 11.16 2.27 7.74
C TYR A 147 9.79 1.64 7.65
N ALA A 148 8.95 1.91 8.65
CA ALA A 148 7.57 1.46 8.70
C ALA A 148 6.73 2.34 9.64
N ALA A 149 5.40 2.22 9.56
CA ALA A 149 4.48 2.84 10.52
C ALA A 149 4.33 1.94 11.74
N MET A 150 4.59 2.48 12.95
CA MET A 150 4.49 1.73 14.21
C MET A 150 3.12 1.89 14.89
N GLU A 151 2.30 2.79 14.39
CA GLU A 151 0.97 3.08 14.91
C GLU A 151 0.04 3.53 13.78
N VAL A 152 -1.25 3.35 13.98
CA VAL A 152 -2.31 3.95 13.17
C VAL A 152 -3.08 4.90 14.07
N LYS A 153 -3.31 6.12 13.60
CA LYS A 153 -4.13 7.15 14.23
C LYS A 153 -5.31 7.52 13.35
N PRO A 154 -6.38 8.06 13.89
CA PRO A 154 -7.42 8.65 13.08
C PRO A 154 -6.84 9.74 12.16
N ALA A 155 -7.14 9.65 10.86
CA ALA A 155 -6.77 10.67 9.88
C ALA A 155 -7.90 11.68 9.69
N ASP A 156 -7.54 12.96 9.55
CA ASP A 156 -8.51 13.97 9.11
C ASP A 156 -8.63 13.95 7.58
N THR A 157 -9.51 13.07 7.09
CA THR A 157 -9.80 12.93 5.66
C THR A 157 -10.86 13.91 5.15
N SER A 158 -11.51 14.66 6.06
CA SER A 158 -12.55 15.64 5.70
C SER A 158 -12.04 16.73 4.76
N ARG A 159 -10.77 17.12 4.90
CA ARG A 159 -10.08 18.07 4.00
C ARG A 159 -10.03 17.64 2.54
N PHE A 160 -10.26 16.34 2.27
CA PHE A 160 -10.28 15.76 0.94
C PHE A 160 -11.70 15.41 0.47
N ASP A 161 -12.71 15.73 1.27
CA ASP A 161 -14.10 15.32 1.03
C ASP A 161 -14.22 13.79 0.93
N ILE A 162 -13.54 13.08 1.84
CA ILE A 162 -13.52 11.62 1.95
C ILE A 162 -14.09 11.25 3.31
N ASP A 163 -15.15 10.44 3.31
CA ASP A 163 -15.76 9.86 4.49
C ASP A 163 -15.69 8.33 4.41
N LEU A 164 -14.97 7.73 5.33
CA LEU A 164 -14.83 6.28 5.47
C LEU A 164 -15.44 5.74 6.76
N SER A 165 -16.19 6.57 7.49
CA SER A 165 -16.72 6.25 8.84
C SER A 165 -17.60 5.01 8.87
N ASP A 166 -18.28 4.70 7.78
CA ASP A 166 -19.14 3.51 7.65
C ASP A 166 -18.37 2.23 7.28
N SER A 167 -17.06 2.35 7.01
CA SER A 167 -16.21 1.23 6.62
C SER A 167 -15.39 0.72 7.79
N PRO A 168 -15.27 -0.60 7.98
CA PRO A 168 -14.41 -1.14 9.02
C PRO A 168 -12.93 -0.87 8.71
N GLU A 169 -12.21 -0.40 9.72
CA GLU A 169 -10.77 -0.29 9.70
C GLU A 169 -10.13 -1.61 10.18
N ARG A 170 -9.18 -2.16 9.41
CA ARG A 170 -8.48 -3.40 9.75
C ARG A 170 -6.98 -3.18 9.65
N VAL A 171 -6.28 -3.44 10.74
CA VAL A 171 -4.83 -3.27 10.83
C VAL A 171 -4.19 -4.62 11.14
N SER A 172 -3.35 -5.09 10.23
CA SER A 172 -2.54 -6.29 10.41
C SER A 172 -1.10 -5.91 10.73
N TRP A 173 -0.45 -6.64 11.60
CA TRP A 173 0.83 -6.27 12.18
C TRP A 173 1.91 -7.30 11.88
N CYS A 174 3.15 -6.85 11.85
CA CYS A 174 4.34 -7.68 11.88
C CYS A 174 5.31 -7.15 12.93
N SER A 175 6.23 -7.98 13.39
CA SER A 175 7.23 -7.60 14.40
C SER A 175 8.63 -7.95 13.90
N ASP A 176 9.56 -7.01 14.03
CA ASP A 176 10.99 -7.20 13.79
C ASP A 176 11.80 -6.49 14.85
N GLY A 177 12.68 -7.24 15.54
CA GLY A 177 13.42 -6.72 16.69
C GLY A 177 12.48 -6.19 17.79
N ARG A 178 12.61 -4.91 18.11
CA ARG A 178 11.78 -4.20 19.09
C ARG A 178 10.60 -3.45 18.45
N SER A 179 10.54 -3.45 17.13
CA SER A 179 9.46 -2.80 16.39
C SER A 179 8.31 -3.75 16.15
N ARG A 180 7.09 -3.26 16.40
CA ARG A 180 5.85 -3.82 15.86
C ARG A 180 5.27 -2.77 14.91
N PHE A 181 5.05 -3.16 13.67
CA PHE A 181 4.69 -2.22 12.61
C PHE A 181 3.49 -2.71 11.79
N VAL A 182 2.84 -1.78 11.10
CA VAL A 182 1.74 -2.06 10.19
C VAL A 182 2.26 -2.88 9.02
N ALA A 183 1.76 -4.11 8.88
CA ALA A 183 2.09 -4.99 7.77
C ALA A 183 1.07 -4.87 6.63
N ALA A 184 -0.21 -4.66 6.98
CA ALA A 184 -1.28 -4.34 6.05
C ALA A 184 -2.36 -3.50 6.73
N TYR A 185 -3.03 -2.69 5.94
CA TYR A 185 -4.15 -1.86 6.40
C TYR A 185 -5.25 -1.86 5.34
N GLU A 186 -6.48 -1.92 5.80
CA GLU A 186 -7.68 -1.92 4.95
C GLU A 186 -8.72 -0.96 5.55
N HIS A 187 -9.21 -0.02 4.76
CA HIS A 187 -10.29 0.90 5.15
C HIS A 187 -11.08 1.36 3.93
N GLY A 188 -12.30 0.86 3.78
CA GLY A 188 -13.11 1.11 2.59
C GLY A 188 -12.39 0.68 1.31
N PRO A 189 -12.21 1.57 0.31
CA PRO A 189 -11.53 1.25 -0.93
C PRO A 189 -9.99 1.28 -0.82
N LEU A 190 -9.43 1.72 0.31
CA LEU A 190 -7.99 1.75 0.54
C LEU A 190 -7.51 0.44 1.13
N SER A 191 -6.55 -0.18 0.44
CA SER A 191 -5.79 -1.33 0.93
C SER A 191 -4.31 -1.04 0.78
N VAL A 192 -3.49 -1.44 1.75
CA VAL A 192 -2.03 -1.27 1.66
C VAL A 192 -1.28 -2.46 2.26
N THR A 193 -0.06 -2.70 1.80
CA THR A 193 0.84 -3.72 2.34
C THR A 193 2.28 -3.20 2.43
N GLN A 194 2.94 -3.39 3.58
CA GLN A 194 4.38 -3.10 3.74
C GLN A 194 5.24 -4.13 3.00
N PHE A 195 4.78 -5.36 2.94
CA PHE A 195 5.43 -6.43 2.17
C PHE A 195 5.09 -6.35 0.68
N HIS A 196 5.80 -7.17 -0.09
CA HIS A 196 5.66 -7.26 -1.55
C HIS A 196 4.82 -8.49 -1.93
N PRO A 197 3.51 -8.38 -2.20
CA PRO A 197 2.71 -9.52 -2.63
C PRO A 197 3.21 -10.11 -3.96
N GLU A 198 3.72 -9.28 -4.88
CA GLU A 198 4.28 -9.71 -6.16
C GLU A 198 5.59 -10.53 -6.03
N LYS A 199 6.15 -10.60 -4.81
CA LYS A 199 7.35 -11.40 -4.47
C LYS A 199 7.05 -12.49 -3.44
N SER A 200 5.80 -12.63 -3.01
CA SER A 200 5.40 -13.51 -1.91
C SER A 200 4.82 -14.84 -2.37
N GLY A 201 5.16 -15.30 -3.59
CA GLY A 201 4.77 -16.61 -4.10
C GLY A 201 3.26 -16.83 -4.13
N ASP A 202 2.83 -18.01 -3.69
CA ASP A 202 1.40 -18.39 -3.71
C ASP A 202 0.56 -17.56 -2.73
N ALA A 203 1.11 -17.25 -1.55
CA ALA A 203 0.45 -16.40 -0.56
C ALA A 203 0.18 -15.00 -1.13
N GLY A 204 1.20 -14.40 -1.77
CA GLY A 204 1.05 -13.11 -2.44
C GLY A 204 0.08 -13.15 -3.62
N SER A 205 0.07 -14.23 -4.38
CA SER A 205 -0.88 -14.45 -5.48
C SER A 205 -2.32 -14.56 -4.96
N GLN A 206 -2.53 -15.25 -3.84
CA GLN A 206 -3.85 -15.34 -3.21
C GLN A 206 -4.31 -13.99 -2.66
N LEU A 207 -3.43 -13.24 -1.99
CA LEU A 207 -3.74 -11.88 -1.55
C LEU A 207 -4.16 -10.98 -2.71
N LEU A 208 -3.43 -11.01 -3.82
CA LEU A 208 -3.80 -10.22 -5.01
C LEU A 208 -5.15 -10.67 -5.59
N LYS A 209 -5.48 -11.98 -5.58
CA LYS A 209 -6.82 -12.47 -5.96
C LYS A 209 -7.91 -11.92 -5.05
N ASN A 210 -7.64 -11.89 -3.73
CA ASN A 210 -8.58 -11.34 -2.76
C ASN A 210 -8.85 -9.86 -3.04
N TRP A 211 -7.79 -9.07 -3.30
CA TRP A 211 -7.94 -7.67 -3.70
C TRP A 211 -8.68 -7.52 -5.04
N ILE A 212 -8.35 -8.32 -6.06
CA ILE A 212 -9.03 -8.31 -7.36
C ILE A 212 -10.53 -8.61 -7.21
N ALA A 213 -10.92 -9.43 -6.25
CA ALA A 213 -12.33 -9.72 -5.99
C ALA A 213 -13.12 -8.53 -5.41
N THR A 214 -12.45 -7.45 -5.03
CA THR A 214 -13.08 -6.20 -4.56
C THR A 214 -13.30 -5.18 -5.70
N LEU A 215 -12.77 -5.45 -6.91
CA LEU A 215 -12.83 -4.56 -8.09
C LEU A 215 -14.22 -4.66 -8.84
#